data_cd17457ad3c1d47bd8e778b88d9c5f40
#
_entry.id   cd17457ad3c1d47bd8e778b88d9c5f40
#
_cell.length_a   1.000
_cell.length_b   1.000
_cell.length_c   1.000
_cell.angle_alpha   90.00
_cell.angle_beta   90.00
_cell.angle_gamma   90.00
#
_symmetry.space_group_name_H-M   'P 1'
#
loop_
_entity.id
_entity.type
_entity.pdbx_description
1 polymer ?
#
loop_
_entity_poly.entity_id
_entity_poly.type
_entity_poly.pdbx_seq_one_letter_code
_entity_poly.pdbx_strand_id
1 'polypeptide(L)'
;MPVVLKSFAKVNIGLQIKEQRPDGYHNIHTLFQELDFHDTITLEKIDSRCEFLSNVDWLKNDKSNLCVKAWQKMIDSFDVGGVSIQLEKRIPAGGGLGGGSSNAATVLKGLRQLYELNIPDAELESMGVELGADVPFFIKGGTQVGDGIGEILNPVKNVFTGCFLLVVPDLHINTSWAYKESKIILEGPRKMVNFTGFIQRENIPFELFENDFEAIVVPAYPEIGQIKDSLRANGARFASLSGSGSTVFGIFDDEADATSAESHFSSRYNTFITFPTL
;
A
#
# COMPACT_ATOMS: atom_id res chain seq x y z
N MET A 1 11.11 -25.20 -11.43
CA MET A 1 10.21 -25.31 -10.26
C MET A 1 9.44 -24.01 -10.14
N PRO A 2 8.17 -24.00 -9.74
CA PRO A 2 7.41 -22.77 -9.53
C PRO A 2 8.02 -21.95 -8.37
N VAL A 3 7.86 -20.63 -8.46
CA VAL A 3 8.24 -19.67 -7.43
C VAL A 3 6.95 -19.17 -6.77
N VAL A 4 6.84 -19.31 -5.45
CA VAL A 4 5.68 -18.87 -4.67
C VAL A 4 6.10 -17.73 -3.76
N LEU A 5 5.42 -16.59 -3.85
CA LEU A 5 5.76 -15.35 -3.13
C LEU A 5 4.53 -14.73 -2.48
N LYS A 6 4.75 -14.12 -1.32
CA LYS A 6 3.78 -13.23 -0.66
C LYS A 6 3.86 -11.84 -1.29
N SER A 7 2.71 -11.25 -1.57
CA SER A 7 2.54 -9.88 -2.07
C SER A 7 1.82 -9.08 -0.99
N PHE A 8 2.58 -8.37 -0.17
CA PHE A 8 2.12 -7.74 1.07
C PHE A 8 1.28 -6.48 0.84
N ALA A 9 0.41 -6.16 1.79
CA ALA A 9 -0.28 -4.88 1.87
C ALA A 9 0.62 -3.79 2.48
N LYS A 10 0.22 -2.53 2.34
CA LYS A 10 0.80 -1.38 3.06
C LYS A 10 -0.28 -0.48 3.62
N VAL A 11 0.09 0.32 4.61
CA VAL A 11 -0.65 1.52 5.02
C VAL A 11 0.24 2.75 4.97
N ASN A 12 -0.37 3.94 4.96
CA ASN A 12 0.32 5.20 5.16
C ASN A 12 0.10 5.66 6.60
N ILE A 13 1.17 5.65 7.42
CA ILE A 13 1.12 6.13 8.82
C ILE A 13 1.39 7.63 8.85
N GLY A 14 0.62 8.40 8.20
CA GLY A 14 0.84 9.82 7.94
C GLY A 14 1.14 10.06 6.47
N LEU A 15 0.46 11.06 5.92
CA LEU A 15 0.60 11.45 4.53
C LEU A 15 0.34 12.95 4.40
N GLN A 16 1.34 13.68 3.93
CA GLN A 16 1.24 15.10 3.62
C GLN A 16 1.30 15.31 2.12
N ILE A 17 0.31 16.00 1.56
CA ILE A 17 0.27 16.40 0.15
C ILE A 17 1.03 17.71 0.05
N LYS A 18 1.98 17.78 -0.88
CA LYS A 18 2.76 18.98 -1.21
C LYS A 18 2.21 19.63 -2.49
N GLU A 19 3.01 20.46 -3.12
CA GLU A 19 2.65 21.15 -4.35
C GLU A 19 2.29 20.20 -5.50
N GLN A 20 1.42 20.68 -6.38
CA GLN A 20 1.14 20.01 -7.64
C GLN A 20 2.28 20.27 -8.63
N ARG A 21 2.74 19.20 -9.27
CA ARG A 21 3.78 19.20 -10.30
C ARG A 21 3.22 19.62 -11.68
N PRO A 22 4.08 20.08 -12.61
CA PRO A 22 3.65 20.38 -13.99
C PRO A 22 3.08 19.18 -14.75
N ASP A 23 3.45 17.93 -14.36
CA ASP A 23 2.95 16.70 -14.95
C ASP A 23 1.56 16.29 -14.42
N GLY A 24 0.99 17.08 -13.50
CA GLY A 24 -0.33 16.87 -12.91
C GLY A 24 -0.33 16.02 -11.65
N TYR A 25 0.77 15.36 -11.31
CA TYR A 25 0.93 14.65 -10.03
C TYR A 25 1.14 15.64 -8.88
N HIS A 26 0.99 15.16 -7.65
CA HIS A 26 1.34 15.92 -6.45
C HIS A 26 2.57 15.31 -5.79
N ASN A 27 3.50 16.17 -5.36
CA ASN A 27 4.50 15.72 -4.42
C ASN A 27 3.83 15.38 -3.09
N ILE A 28 4.27 14.31 -2.47
CA ILE A 28 3.80 13.88 -1.14
C ILE A 28 4.99 13.69 -0.21
N HIS A 29 4.71 13.61 1.09
CA HIS A 29 5.63 13.13 2.11
C HIS A 29 4.86 12.16 2.99
N THR A 30 5.29 10.92 3.05
CA THR A 30 4.52 9.86 3.71
C THR A 30 5.42 8.87 4.42
N LEU A 31 4.89 8.23 5.45
CA LEU A 31 5.50 7.07 6.09
C LEU A 31 4.71 5.82 5.69
N PHE A 32 5.31 4.98 4.89
CA PHE A 32 4.78 3.66 4.51
C PHE A 32 5.15 2.60 5.56
N GLN A 33 4.19 1.73 5.86
CA GLN A 33 4.41 0.50 6.62
C GLN A 33 3.85 -0.69 5.85
N GLU A 34 4.71 -1.67 5.57
CA GLU A 34 4.29 -2.95 5.01
C GLU A 34 3.70 -3.84 6.11
N LEU A 35 2.64 -4.58 5.78
CA LEU A 35 1.90 -5.42 6.72
C LEU A 35 1.88 -6.88 6.24
N ASP A 36 1.95 -7.86 7.17
CA ASP A 36 1.86 -9.30 6.86
C ASP A 36 0.40 -9.73 6.54
N PHE A 37 -0.32 -8.88 5.82
CA PHE A 37 -1.55 -9.19 5.13
C PHE A 37 -1.24 -9.19 3.64
N HIS A 38 -1.45 -10.32 2.97
CA HIS A 38 -0.87 -10.51 1.65
C HIS A 38 -1.76 -11.30 0.70
N ASP A 39 -1.57 -11.05 -0.59
CA ASP A 39 -1.93 -11.95 -1.69
C ASP A 39 -0.82 -13.00 -1.87
N THR A 40 -1.13 -14.11 -2.55
CA THR A 40 -0.12 -15.10 -2.93
C THR A 40 0.04 -15.11 -4.44
N ILE A 41 1.28 -15.05 -4.92
CA ILE A 41 1.61 -15.16 -6.35
C ILE A 41 2.46 -16.39 -6.58
N THR A 42 2.01 -17.26 -7.49
CA THR A 42 2.77 -18.40 -7.99
C THR A 42 3.16 -18.13 -9.44
N LEU A 43 4.46 -18.24 -9.74
CA LEU A 43 5.02 -18.07 -11.08
C LEU A 43 5.63 -19.37 -11.56
N GLU A 44 5.33 -19.75 -12.80
CA GLU A 44 5.89 -20.93 -13.45
C GLU A 44 6.29 -20.61 -14.90
N LYS A 45 7.45 -21.13 -15.35
CA LYS A 45 7.88 -20.97 -16.75
C LYS A 45 6.95 -21.75 -17.66
N ILE A 46 6.53 -21.10 -18.76
CA ILE A 46 5.83 -21.70 -19.89
C ILE A 46 6.48 -21.26 -21.21
N ASP A 47 6.08 -21.84 -22.32
CA ASP A 47 6.87 -21.72 -23.56
C ASP A 47 6.98 -20.29 -24.12
N SER A 48 5.90 -19.51 -24.23
CA SER A 48 6.01 -18.27 -25.02
C SER A 48 5.07 -17.12 -24.72
N ARG A 49 4.23 -17.18 -23.71
CA ARG A 49 3.21 -16.12 -23.42
C ARG A 49 3.08 -15.82 -21.94
N CYS A 50 2.31 -14.81 -21.60
CA CYS A 50 1.83 -14.60 -20.24
C CYS A 50 0.44 -15.21 -20.09
N GLU A 51 0.28 -16.14 -19.18
CA GLU A 51 -1.01 -16.63 -18.71
C GLU A 51 -1.27 -16.09 -17.32
N PHE A 52 -2.40 -15.42 -17.12
CA PHE A 52 -2.78 -14.88 -15.82
C PHE A 52 -4.09 -15.52 -15.37
N LEU A 53 -4.07 -16.06 -14.16
CA LEU A 53 -5.22 -16.65 -13.49
C LEU A 53 -5.39 -16.01 -12.09
N SER A 54 -6.62 -15.79 -11.68
CA SER A 54 -6.94 -15.27 -10.36
C SER A 54 -8.24 -15.88 -9.82
N ASN A 55 -8.39 -15.88 -8.50
CA ASN A 55 -9.63 -16.22 -7.80
C ASN A 55 -10.70 -15.11 -7.86
N VAL A 56 -10.43 -14.00 -8.57
CA VAL A 56 -11.37 -12.89 -8.76
C VAL A 56 -11.59 -12.58 -10.24
N ASP A 57 -12.84 -12.54 -10.69
CA ASP A 57 -13.22 -12.45 -12.12
C ASP A 57 -12.96 -11.07 -12.75
N TRP A 58 -12.85 -10.01 -11.95
CA TRP A 58 -12.63 -8.66 -12.44
C TRP A 58 -11.18 -8.38 -12.86
N LEU A 59 -10.20 -9.19 -12.40
CA LEU A 59 -8.82 -9.14 -12.90
C LEU A 59 -8.69 -9.97 -14.18
N LYS A 60 -8.46 -9.31 -15.29
CA LYS A 60 -8.34 -9.96 -16.61
C LYS A 60 -6.88 -10.22 -17.00
N ASN A 61 -6.67 -11.19 -17.88
CA ASN A 61 -5.38 -11.42 -18.52
C ASN A 61 -5.22 -10.46 -19.72
N ASP A 62 -5.08 -9.17 -19.43
CA ASP A 62 -4.92 -8.14 -20.45
C ASP A 62 -3.94 -7.05 -20.03
N LYS A 63 -3.71 -6.08 -20.92
CA LYS A 63 -2.77 -4.97 -20.73
C LYS A 63 -3.17 -3.98 -19.64
N SER A 64 -4.36 -4.07 -19.03
CA SER A 64 -4.74 -3.24 -17.88
C SER A 64 -4.20 -3.81 -16.57
N ASN A 65 -3.92 -5.12 -16.51
CA ASN A 65 -3.45 -5.82 -15.34
C ASN A 65 -1.97 -5.52 -15.08
N LEU A 66 -1.66 -5.02 -13.87
CA LEU A 66 -0.30 -4.65 -13.48
C LEU A 66 0.67 -5.86 -13.42
N CYS A 67 0.19 -7.07 -13.11
CA CYS A 67 1.01 -8.28 -13.18
C CYS A 67 1.45 -8.59 -14.61
N VAL A 68 0.53 -8.45 -15.58
CA VAL A 68 0.83 -8.64 -17.00
C VAL A 68 1.79 -7.55 -17.50
N LYS A 69 1.57 -6.29 -17.10
CA LYS A 69 2.49 -5.19 -17.41
C LYS A 69 3.89 -5.41 -16.83
N ALA A 70 3.98 -5.93 -15.60
CA ALA A 70 5.27 -6.23 -14.97
C ALA A 70 6.03 -7.31 -15.76
N TRP A 71 5.36 -8.38 -16.20
CA TRP A 71 5.98 -9.37 -17.09
C TRP A 71 6.39 -8.75 -18.43
N GLN A 72 5.54 -7.95 -19.06
CA GLN A 72 5.87 -7.29 -20.33
C GLN A 72 7.12 -6.40 -20.18
N LYS A 73 7.21 -5.64 -19.09
CA LYS A 73 8.37 -4.80 -18.80
C LYS A 73 9.65 -5.60 -18.66
N MET A 74 9.58 -6.78 -18.04
CA MET A 74 10.72 -7.69 -17.88
C MET A 74 11.16 -8.28 -19.23
N ILE A 75 10.22 -8.68 -20.07
CA ILE A 75 10.53 -9.25 -21.39
C ILE A 75 11.15 -8.22 -22.36
N ASP A 76 10.71 -6.95 -22.24
CA ASP A 76 11.24 -5.86 -23.08
C ASP A 76 12.68 -5.49 -22.72
N SER A 77 13.15 -5.86 -21.53
CA SER A 77 14.45 -5.44 -20.99
C SER A 77 15.43 -6.60 -20.77
N PHE A 78 14.95 -7.83 -20.61
CA PHE A 78 15.75 -8.99 -20.23
C PHE A 78 15.33 -10.24 -20.99
N ASP A 79 16.20 -11.25 -20.98
CA ASP A 79 15.91 -12.58 -21.56
C ASP A 79 14.96 -13.38 -20.65
N VAL A 80 13.70 -12.98 -20.67
CA VAL A 80 12.58 -13.60 -19.95
C VAL A 80 11.63 -14.24 -20.95
N GLY A 81 11.31 -15.50 -20.74
CA GLY A 81 10.34 -16.23 -21.56
C GLY A 81 8.90 -16.11 -21.10
N GLY A 82 8.07 -17.07 -21.48
CA GLY A 82 6.68 -17.14 -21.06
C GLY A 82 6.50 -17.49 -19.59
N VAL A 83 5.43 -16.97 -18.97
CA VAL A 83 5.12 -17.21 -17.56
C VAL A 83 3.64 -17.47 -17.33
N SER A 84 3.32 -18.45 -16.51
CA SER A 84 2.01 -18.58 -15.85
C SER A 84 2.06 -17.84 -14.53
N ILE A 85 1.15 -16.90 -14.32
CA ILE A 85 0.98 -16.10 -13.09
C ILE A 85 -0.34 -16.52 -12.46
N GLN A 86 -0.28 -17.15 -11.29
CA GLN A 86 -1.47 -17.46 -10.51
C GLN A 86 -1.52 -16.53 -9.30
N LEU A 87 -2.57 -15.72 -9.19
CA LEU A 87 -2.79 -14.78 -8.10
C LEU A 87 -3.96 -15.22 -7.23
N GLU A 88 -3.68 -15.53 -5.97
CA GLU A 88 -4.69 -15.64 -4.91
C GLU A 88 -4.87 -14.29 -4.25
N LYS A 89 -5.93 -13.57 -4.62
CA LYS A 89 -6.24 -12.22 -4.15
C LYS A 89 -6.97 -12.24 -2.83
N ARG A 90 -6.42 -11.57 -1.82
CA ARG A 90 -7.00 -11.39 -0.48
C ARG A 90 -7.09 -9.90 -0.11
N ILE A 91 -6.11 -9.09 -0.54
CA ILE A 91 -6.09 -7.65 -0.28
C ILE A 91 -7.22 -6.99 -1.06
N PRO A 92 -8.14 -6.25 -0.40
CA PRO A 92 -9.22 -5.54 -1.06
C PRO A 92 -8.72 -4.54 -2.10
N ALA A 93 -9.38 -4.49 -3.25
CA ALA A 93 -9.03 -3.57 -4.31
C ALA A 93 -9.55 -2.15 -4.02
N GLY A 94 -8.77 -1.13 -4.37
CA GLY A 94 -9.19 0.26 -4.24
C GLY A 94 -9.27 0.78 -2.80
N GLY A 95 -8.79 0.00 -1.82
CA GLY A 95 -8.86 0.34 -0.40
C GLY A 95 -7.66 1.15 0.15
N GLY A 96 -6.75 1.64 -0.68
CA GLY A 96 -5.56 2.35 -0.18
C GLY A 96 -4.44 1.45 0.36
N LEU A 97 -4.56 0.12 0.23
CA LEU A 97 -3.64 -0.90 0.77
C LEU A 97 -2.51 -1.29 -0.22
N GLY A 98 -2.46 -0.70 -1.40
CA GLY A 98 -1.40 -0.91 -2.38
C GLY A 98 -1.38 -2.29 -3.06
N GLY A 99 -2.42 -3.12 -2.94
CA GLY A 99 -2.40 -4.52 -3.37
C GLY A 99 -2.02 -4.73 -4.85
N GLY A 100 -2.52 -3.90 -5.78
CA GLY A 100 -2.16 -4.00 -7.20
C GLY A 100 -0.69 -3.68 -7.46
N SER A 101 -0.14 -2.65 -6.81
CA SER A 101 1.26 -2.28 -6.90
C SER A 101 2.16 -3.33 -6.26
N SER A 102 1.75 -3.89 -5.14
CA SER A 102 2.42 -5.03 -4.50
C SER A 102 2.47 -6.24 -5.42
N ASN A 103 1.35 -6.58 -6.07
CA ASN A 103 1.32 -7.70 -7.02
C ASN A 103 2.32 -7.47 -8.17
N ALA A 104 2.38 -6.26 -8.75
CA ALA A 104 3.35 -5.94 -9.80
C ALA A 104 4.80 -6.08 -9.33
N ALA A 105 5.13 -5.50 -8.17
CA ALA A 105 6.46 -5.62 -7.57
C ALA A 105 6.84 -7.09 -7.30
N THR A 106 5.89 -7.87 -6.82
CA THR A 106 6.10 -9.31 -6.55
C THR A 106 6.33 -10.08 -7.83
N VAL A 107 5.65 -9.75 -8.93
CA VAL A 107 5.92 -10.35 -10.25
C VAL A 107 7.32 -9.97 -10.73
N LEU A 108 7.75 -8.71 -10.62
CA LEU A 108 9.12 -8.30 -10.97
C LEU A 108 10.18 -9.10 -10.18
N LYS A 109 10.04 -9.17 -8.85
CA LYS A 109 10.93 -9.96 -7.97
C LYS A 109 10.90 -11.44 -8.32
N GLY A 110 9.71 -11.97 -8.55
CA GLY A 110 9.51 -13.38 -8.86
C GLY A 110 10.06 -13.80 -10.21
N LEU A 111 9.95 -12.96 -11.24
CA LEU A 111 10.56 -13.20 -12.54
C LEU A 111 12.08 -13.14 -12.48
N ARG A 112 12.65 -12.18 -11.74
CA ARG A 112 14.10 -12.15 -11.45
C ARG A 112 14.58 -13.48 -10.86
N GLN A 113 13.84 -14.00 -9.87
CA GLN A 113 14.17 -15.28 -9.23
C GLN A 113 13.96 -16.47 -10.17
N LEU A 114 12.81 -16.51 -10.87
CA LEU A 114 12.42 -17.62 -11.74
C LEU A 114 13.38 -17.81 -12.92
N TYR A 115 13.90 -16.70 -13.47
CA TYR A 115 14.83 -16.69 -14.60
C TYR A 115 16.29 -16.51 -14.17
N GLU A 116 16.59 -16.51 -12.86
CA GLU A 116 17.94 -16.41 -12.28
C GLU A 116 18.71 -15.17 -12.78
N LEU A 117 17.98 -14.03 -12.91
CA LEU A 117 18.54 -12.80 -13.45
C LEU A 117 19.32 -12.03 -12.37
N ASN A 118 20.49 -11.53 -12.73
CA ASN A 118 21.30 -10.68 -11.86
C ASN A 118 20.89 -9.20 -12.01
N ILE A 119 19.70 -8.84 -11.49
CA ILE A 119 19.14 -7.50 -11.54
C ILE A 119 19.14 -6.93 -10.11
N PRO A 120 19.78 -5.77 -9.85
CA PRO A 120 19.75 -5.14 -8.53
C PRO A 120 18.36 -4.56 -8.23
N ASP A 121 18.02 -4.42 -6.93
CA ASP A 121 16.73 -3.86 -6.52
C ASP A 121 16.49 -2.45 -7.09
N ALA A 122 17.51 -1.60 -7.17
CA ALA A 122 17.41 -0.25 -7.75
C ALA A 122 16.90 -0.25 -9.20
N GLU A 123 17.24 -1.27 -9.99
CA GLU A 123 16.74 -1.41 -11.36
C GLU A 123 15.28 -1.88 -11.38
N LEU A 124 14.89 -2.81 -10.50
CA LEU A 124 13.50 -3.19 -10.33
C LEU A 124 12.65 -2.02 -9.81
N GLU A 125 13.18 -1.20 -8.90
CA GLU A 125 12.51 0.03 -8.43
C GLU A 125 12.27 1.00 -9.59
N SER A 126 13.29 1.23 -10.44
CA SER A 126 13.15 2.08 -11.63
C SER A 126 12.09 1.58 -12.60
N MET A 127 12.05 0.27 -12.87
CA MET A 127 10.98 -0.36 -13.67
C MET A 127 9.61 -0.20 -12.99
N GLY A 128 9.58 -0.29 -11.66
CA GLY A 128 8.39 -0.18 -10.84
C GLY A 128 7.72 1.19 -10.94
N VAL A 129 8.49 2.28 -10.98
CA VAL A 129 7.97 3.65 -11.14
C VAL A 129 7.06 3.77 -12.37
N GLU A 130 7.43 3.13 -13.48
CA GLU A 130 6.64 3.18 -14.72
C GLU A 130 5.33 2.36 -14.64
N LEU A 131 5.24 1.42 -13.70
CA LEU A 131 4.05 0.62 -13.46
C LEU A 131 3.09 1.30 -12.48
N GLY A 132 3.62 2.05 -11.51
CA GLY A 132 2.83 2.80 -10.53
C GLY A 132 3.68 3.35 -9.39
N ALA A 133 3.24 4.47 -8.80
CA ALA A 133 3.99 5.21 -7.77
C ALA A 133 4.32 4.38 -6.51
N ASP A 134 3.43 3.46 -6.11
CA ASP A 134 3.63 2.60 -4.93
C ASP A 134 4.45 1.32 -5.25
N VAL A 135 4.71 0.99 -6.54
CA VAL A 135 5.42 -0.26 -6.90
C VAL A 135 6.84 -0.31 -6.34
N PRO A 136 7.65 0.76 -6.42
CA PRO A 136 9.02 0.76 -5.87
C PRO A 136 9.07 0.42 -4.38
N PHE A 137 8.09 0.89 -3.59
CA PHE A 137 8.02 0.60 -2.16
C PHE A 137 8.03 -0.91 -1.89
N PHE A 138 7.29 -1.70 -2.66
CA PHE A 138 7.17 -3.15 -2.47
C PHE A 138 8.36 -3.96 -3.00
N ILE A 139 9.34 -3.34 -3.66
CA ILE A 139 10.60 -4.03 -4.01
C ILE A 139 11.37 -4.35 -2.74
N LYS A 140 11.52 -3.38 -1.83
CA LYS A 140 12.18 -3.56 -0.52
C LYS A 140 11.21 -3.89 0.61
N GLY A 141 10.03 -3.27 0.63
CA GLY A 141 9.05 -3.43 1.71
C GLY A 141 9.47 -2.78 3.03
N GLY A 142 8.92 -3.29 4.13
CA GLY A 142 9.23 -2.83 5.49
C GLY A 142 8.65 -1.45 5.81
N THR A 143 9.43 -0.60 6.51
CA THR A 143 9.05 0.78 6.85
C THR A 143 9.91 1.76 6.07
N GLN A 144 9.29 2.69 5.32
CA GLN A 144 10.01 3.64 4.47
C GLN A 144 9.33 5.02 4.50
N VAL A 145 10.14 6.08 4.55
CA VAL A 145 9.67 7.42 4.26
C VAL A 145 9.72 7.62 2.75
N GLY A 146 8.58 8.00 2.17
CA GLY A 146 8.41 8.28 0.74
C GLY A 146 8.27 9.78 0.49
N ASP A 147 8.98 10.26 -0.51
CA ASP A 147 8.93 11.61 -1.07
C ASP A 147 8.65 11.55 -2.58
N GLY A 148 8.61 12.70 -3.28
CA GLY A 148 8.21 12.75 -4.68
C GLY A 148 6.72 12.44 -4.83
N ILE A 149 6.34 11.56 -5.75
CA ILE A 149 4.97 11.00 -5.84
C ILE A 149 4.81 9.73 -4.97
N GLY A 150 5.83 9.40 -4.14
CA GLY A 150 5.95 8.20 -3.29
C GLY A 150 7.10 7.27 -3.70
N GLU A 151 7.83 7.62 -4.78
CA GLU A 151 8.89 6.80 -5.38
C GLU A 151 10.29 7.05 -4.81
N ILE A 152 10.51 8.20 -4.15
CA ILE A 152 11.80 8.52 -3.51
C ILE A 152 11.77 7.95 -2.10
N LEU A 153 12.38 6.78 -1.93
CA LEU A 153 12.20 5.94 -0.76
C LEU A 153 13.43 5.91 0.13
N ASN A 154 13.24 6.21 1.40
CA ASN A 154 14.26 6.16 2.42
C ASN A 154 13.85 5.13 3.50
N PRO A 155 14.48 3.94 3.51
CA PRO A 155 14.21 2.93 4.53
C PRO A 155 14.50 3.47 5.94
N VAL A 156 13.62 3.16 6.86
CA VAL A 156 13.77 3.50 8.27
C VAL A 156 13.60 2.24 9.12
N LYS A 157 14.25 2.21 10.29
CA LYS A 157 14.08 1.08 11.18
C LYS A 157 12.62 0.97 11.59
N ASN A 158 12.04 -0.22 11.44
CA ASN A 158 10.71 -0.48 11.96
C ASN A 158 10.69 -0.31 13.48
N VAL A 159 9.76 0.48 13.96
CA VAL A 159 9.56 0.79 15.39
C VAL A 159 8.13 0.49 15.83
N PHE A 160 7.26 0.10 14.90
CA PHE A 160 5.88 -0.24 15.22
C PHE A 160 5.83 -1.65 15.80
N THR A 161 5.55 -1.71 17.09
CA THR A 161 5.23 -2.94 17.82
C THR A 161 3.72 -3.04 17.99
N GLY A 162 3.21 -4.24 18.20
CA GLY A 162 1.77 -4.46 18.29
C GLY A 162 1.16 -4.85 16.95
N CYS A 163 -0.12 -4.63 16.78
CA CYS A 163 -0.86 -5.07 15.60
C CYS A 163 -1.74 -3.97 15.01
N PHE A 164 -2.15 -4.20 13.77
CA PHE A 164 -3.02 -3.33 12.99
C PHE A 164 -4.38 -4.01 12.79
N LEU A 165 -5.45 -3.30 13.11
CA LEU A 165 -6.80 -3.68 12.69
C LEU A 165 -7.16 -2.83 11.47
N LEU A 166 -7.34 -3.50 10.33
CA LEU A 166 -7.83 -2.88 9.10
C LEU A 166 -9.34 -3.01 9.06
N VAL A 167 -10.05 -1.89 8.84
CA VAL A 167 -11.49 -1.85 8.63
C VAL A 167 -11.74 -1.35 7.22
N VAL A 168 -12.33 -2.18 6.37
CA VAL A 168 -12.55 -1.92 4.95
C VAL A 168 -14.04 -1.74 4.68
N PRO A 169 -14.53 -0.50 4.62
CA PRO A 169 -15.92 -0.23 4.25
C PRO A 169 -16.17 -0.50 2.76
N ASP A 170 -17.40 -0.82 2.41
CA ASP A 170 -17.83 -0.98 1.01
C ASP A 170 -18.02 0.39 0.34
N LEU A 171 -16.92 1.14 0.26
CA LEU A 171 -16.86 2.47 -0.33
C LEU A 171 -15.75 2.52 -1.37
N HIS A 172 -16.05 3.07 -2.53
CA HIS A 172 -15.04 3.37 -3.55
C HIS A 172 -14.72 4.87 -3.56
N ILE A 173 -13.51 5.21 -3.15
CA ILE A 173 -13.01 6.59 -3.18
C ILE A 173 -12.07 6.74 -4.37
N ASN A 174 -12.43 7.61 -5.32
CA ASN A 174 -11.60 7.87 -6.48
C ASN A 174 -10.38 8.72 -6.09
N THR A 175 -9.19 8.13 -6.19
CA THR A 175 -7.91 8.79 -5.82
C THR A 175 -7.67 10.09 -6.60
N SER A 176 -8.03 10.13 -7.91
CA SER A 176 -7.87 11.34 -8.72
C SER A 176 -8.81 12.46 -8.25
N TRP A 177 -10.03 12.13 -7.82
CA TRP A 177 -10.92 13.07 -7.17
C TRP A 177 -10.32 13.61 -5.87
N ALA A 178 -9.82 12.74 -4.98
CA ALA A 178 -9.24 13.15 -3.72
C ALA A 178 -8.05 14.10 -3.91
N TYR A 179 -7.16 13.84 -4.88
CA TYR A 179 -6.09 14.78 -5.24
C TYR A 179 -6.61 16.09 -5.84
N LYS A 180 -7.67 16.07 -6.65
CA LYS A 180 -8.26 17.28 -7.22
C LYS A 180 -8.82 18.20 -6.13
N GLU A 181 -9.49 17.63 -5.16
CA GLU A 181 -10.05 18.38 -4.02
C GLU A 181 -8.97 18.85 -3.03
N SER A 182 -7.76 18.25 -3.05
CA SER A 182 -6.68 18.61 -2.12
C SER A 182 -6.12 20.04 -2.31
N LYS A 183 -6.51 20.75 -3.36
CA LYS A 183 -6.13 22.15 -3.59
C LYS A 183 -6.46 23.02 -2.38
N ILE A 184 -7.59 22.79 -1.72
CA ILE A 184 -8.00 23.55 -0.55
C ILE A 184 -7.03 23.42 0.63
N ILE A 185 -6.32 22.28 0.72
CA ILE A 185 -5.31 22.03 1.77
C ILE A 185 -4.03 22.82 1.49
N LEU A 186 -3.72 23.07 0.21
CA LEU A 186 -2.47 23.71 -0.22
C LEU A 186 -2.50 25.24 -0.08
N GLU A 187 -3.67 25.84 0.17
CA GLU A 187 -3.83 27.31 0.27
C GLU A 187 -3.36 27.91 1.61
N GLY A 188 -3.06 27.07 2.62
CA GLY A 188 -2.67 27.49 3.97
C GLY A 188 -1.19 27.29 4.31
N PRO A 189 -0.68 27.97 5.32
CA PRO A 189 0.67 27.70 5.84
C PRO A 189 0.74 26.30 6.45
N ARG A 190 1.73 25.51 6.02
CA ARG A 190 1.87 24.11 6.45
C ARG A 190 3.23 23.85 7.06
N LYS A 191 3.24 23.14 8.17
CA LYS A 191 4.46 22.64 8.78
C LYS A 191 4.70 21.19 8.30
N MET A 192 5.85 20.97 7.68
CA MET A 192 6.24 19.61 7.30
C MET A 192 6.59 18.78 8.54
N VAL A 193 6.04 17.59 8.60
CA VAL A 193 6.30 16.63 9.69
C VAL A 193 7.59 15.87 9.37
N ASN A 194 8.51 15.84 10.32
CA ASN A 194 9.71 15.01 10.20
C ASN A 194 9.39 13.59 10.70
N PHE A 195 8.80 12.77 9.84
CA PHE A 195 8.44 11.40 10.20
C PHE A 195 9.65 10.60 10.72
N THR A 196 10.79 10.66 10.02
CA THR A 196 12.02 9.96 10.46
C THR A 196 12.44 10.35 11.86
N GLY A 197 12.43 11.65 12.19
CA GLY A 197 12.82 12.11 13.52
C GLY A 197 11.81 11.75 14.62
N PHE A 198 10.54 11.58 14.28
CA PHE A 198 9.50 11.25 15.26
C PHE A 198 9.40 9.75 15.53
N ILE A 199 9.55 8.89 14.52
CA ILE A 199 9.50 7.44 14.73
C ILE A 199 10.72 6.90 15.49
N GLN A 200 11.82 7.66 15.56
CA GLN A 200 13.01 7.29 16.33
C GLN A 200 12.87 7.60 17.83
N ARG A 201 11.78 8.24 18.26
CA ARG A 201 11.55 8.56 19.67
C ARG A 201 11.02 7.34 20.43
N GLU A 202 11.36 7.23 21.69
CA GLU A 202 10.82 6.19 22.59
C GLU A 202 9.29 6.25 22.65
N ASN A 203 8.71 7.47 22.69
CA ASN A 203 7.29 7.71 22.58
C ASN A 203 7.00 8.38 21.22
N ILE A 204 6.36 7.66 20.32
CA ILE A 204 5.98 8.16 19.00
C ILE A 204 4.81 9.15 19.17
N PRO A 205 4.96 10.41 18.74
CA PRO A 205 3.90 11.41 18.85
C PRO A 205 2.87 11.22 17.75
N PHE A 206 2.01 10.20 17.86
CA PHE A 206 1.05 9.82 16.82
C PHE A 206 0.09 10.96 16.42
N GLU A 207 -0.14 11.92 17.31
CA GLU A 207 -0.94 13.12 17.01
C GLU A 207 -0.38 13.99 15.89
N LEU A 208 0.90 13.79 15.52
CA LEU A 208 1.56 14.49 14.43
C LEU A 208 1.50 13.73 13.09
N PHE A 209 1.02 12.48 13.11
CA PHE A 209 0.94 11.63 11.92
C PHE A 209 -0.46 11.72 11.30
N GLU A 210 -0.77 12.88 10.72
CA GLU A 210 -2.03 13.11 10.02
C GLU A 210 -1.97 12.62 8.58
N ASN A 211 -3.12 12.22 8.04
CA ASN A 211 -3.29 11.98 6.62
C ASN A 211 -4.12 13.12 6.02
N ASP A 212 -3.51 13.90 5.15
CA ASP A 212 -4.14 15.06 4.52
C ASP A 212 -5.43 14.76 3.78
N PHE A 213 -5.55 13.56 3.20
CA PHE A 213 -6.80 13.16 2.56
C PHE A 213 -7.98 13.11 3.53
N GLU A 214 -7.77 12.97 4.83
CA GLU A 214 -8.87 12.95 5.80
C GLU A 214 -9.66 14.26 5.84
N ALA A 215 -8.98 15.40 5.62
CA ALA A 215 -9.66 16.71 5.56
C ALA A 215 -10.64 16.81 4.38
N ILE A 216 -10.51 15.96 3.37
CA ILE A 216 -11.35 15.93 2.17
C ILE A 216 -12.32 14.76 2.23
N VAL A 217 -11.79 13.60 2.56
CA VAL A 217 -12.53 12.34 2.51
C VAL A 217 -13.57 12.27 3.63
N VAL A 218 -13.24 12.68 4.86
CA VAL A 218 -14.16 12.58 5.99
C VAL A 218 -15.41 13.45 5.79
N PRO A 219 -15.33 14.71 5.34
CA PRO A 219 -16.55 15.49 5.03
C PRO A 219 -17.39 14.88 3.92
N ALA A 220 -16.77 14.29 2.88
CA ALA A 220 -17.48 13.69 1.76
C ALA A 220 -18.05 12.29 2.09
N TYR A 221 -17.35 11.55 2.95
CA TYR A 221 -17.71 10.21 3.40
C TYR A 221 -17.65 10.13 4.92
N PRO A 222 -18.66 10.63 5.65
CA PRO A 222 -18.63 10.71 7.13
C PRO A 222 -18.43 9.37 7.84
N GLU A 223 -18.77 8.27 7.19
CA GLU A 223 -18.54 6.91 7.68
C GLU A 223 -17.05 6.62 7.98
N ILE A 224 -16.15 7.18 7.19
CA ILE A 224 -14.68 7.07 7.40
C ILE A 224 -14.28 7.68 8.75
N GLY A 225 -14.81 8.87 9.07
CA GLY A 225 -14.58 9.52 10.36
C GLY A 225 -15.16 8.70 11.52
N GLN A 226 -16.38 8.17 11.36
CA GLN A 226 -17.03 7.33 12.37
C GLN A 226 -16.23 6.06 12.68
N ILE A 227 -15.69 5.39 11.65
CA ILE A 227 -14.84 4.20 11.83
C ILE A 227 -13.58 4.60 12.60
N LYS A 228 -12.90 5.69 12.20
CA LYS A 228 -11.69 6.20 12.86
C LYS A 228 -11.93 6.51 14.33
N ASP A 229 -13.02 7.25 14.65
CA ASP A 229 -13.38 7.59 16.02
C ASP A 229 -13.72 6.35 16.85
N SER A 230 -14.42 5.38 16.24
CA SER A 230 -14.75 4.11 16.89
C SER A 230 -13.50 3.28 17.18
N LEU A 231 -12.52 3.22 16.27
CA LEU A 231 -11.23 2.54 16.52
C LEU A 231 -10.52 3.12 17.74
N ARG A 232 -10.47 4.46 17.84
CA ARG A 232 -9.87 5.17 18.99
C ARG A 232 -10.64 4.90 20.30
N ALA A 233 -11.97 4.95 20.25
CA ALA A 233 -12.82 4.68 21.41
C ALA A 233 -12.70 3.24 21.92
N ASN A 234 -12.27 2.30 21.05
CA ASN A 234 -12.06 0.89 21.37
C ASN A 234 -10.57 0.53 21.55
N GLY A 235 -9.72 1.52 21.92
CA GLY A 235 -8.37 1.26 22.41
C GLY A 235 -7.24 1.40 21.39
N ALA A 236 -7.52 1.80 20.15
CA ALA A 236 -6.43 2.07 19.21
C ALA A 236 -5.59 3.27 19.67
N ARG A 237 -4.28 3.08 19.80
CA ARG A 237 -3.32 4.17 20.10
C ARG A 237 -3.26 5.21 18.98
N PHE A 238 -3.50 4.76 17.76
CA PHE A 238 -3.56 5.58 16.57
C PHE A 238 -4.61 5.00 15.62
N ALA A 239 -5.35 5.86 14.93
CA ALA A 239 -6.25 5.47 13.85
C ALA A 239 -6.19 6.49 12.72
N SER A 240 -6.11 6.02 11.48
CA SER A 240 -6.02 6.87 10.30
C SER A 240 -6.55 6.18 9.04
N LEU A 241 -6.82 6.99 8.02
CA LEU A 241 -7.13 6.55 6.67
C LEU A 241 -5.83 6.06 5.98
N SER A 242 -5.88 4.98 5.22
CA SER A 242 -4.75 4.51 4.41
C SER A 242 -4.78 5.12 3.01
N GLY A 243 -3.77 5.92 2.67
CA GLY A 243 -3.74 6.64 1.39
C GLY A 243 -4.96 7.52 1.20
N SER A 244 -5.59 7.49 0.03
CA SER A 244 -6.88 8.15 -0.24
C SER A 244 -8.10 7.35 0.23
N GLY A 245 -7.90 6.21 0.89
CA GLY A 245 -8.96 5.33 1.37
C GLY A 245 -9.33 4.22 0.40
N SER A 246 -10.38 3.49 0.74
CA SER A 246 -11.37 3.65 1.82
C SER A 246 -10.98 2.98 3.16
N THR A 247 -9.92 2.17 3.21
CA THR A 247 -9.52 1.48 4.44
C THR A 247 -9.14 2.47 5.53
N VAL A 248 -9.72 2.29 6.71
CA VAL A 248 -9.30 2.91 7.95
C VAL A 248 -8.58 1.86 8.80
N PHE A 249 -7.48 2.21 9.41
CA PHE A 249 -6.74 1.28 10.26
C PHE A 249 -6.54 1.85 11.67
N GLY A 250 -6.46 0.93 12.64
CA GLY A 250 -6.06 1.22 14.02
C GLY A 250 -4.78 0.49 14.39
N ILE A 251 -3.92 1.10 15.19
CA ILE A 251 -2.73 0.47 15.79
C ILE A 251 -3.04 0.18 17.25
N PHE A 252 -2.84 -1.07 17.67
CA PHE A 252 -3.07 -1.57 19.01
C PHE A 252 -1.77 -2.09 19.63
N ASP A 253 -1.69 -2.10 20.95
CA ASP A 253 -0.51 -2.59 21.65
C ASP A 253 -0.35 -4.10 21.53
N ASP A 254 -1.46 -4.84 21.49
CA ASP A 254 -1.48 -6.28 21.33
C ASP A 254 -2.69 -6.78 20.51
N GLU A 255 -2.67 -8.07 20.17
CA GLU A 255 -3.69 -8.70 19.35
C GLU A 255 -5.03 -8.90 20.11
N ALA A 256 -5.00 -9.02 21.44
CA ALA A 256 -6.20 -9.21 22.25
C ALA A 256 -7.06 -7.94 22.21
N ASP A 257 -6.43 -6.75 22.35
CA ASP A 257 -7.10 -5.46 22.24
C ASP A 257 -7.66 -5.24 20.83
N ALA A 258 -6.89 -5.57 19.79
CA ALA A 258 -7.36 -5.48 18.41
C ALA A 258 -8.54 -6.42 18.13
N THR A 259 -8.51 -7.67 18.65
CA THR A 259 -9.60 -8.63 18.50
C THR A 259 -10.87 -8.15 19.22
N SER A 260 -10.72 -7.59 20.41
CA SER A 260 -11.84 -6.99 21.15
C SER A 260 -12.47 -5.84 20.33
N ALA A 261 -11.64 -4.94 19.78
CA ALA A 261 -12.09 -3.85 18.94
C ALA A 261 -12.77 -4.35 17.65
N GLU A 262 -12.22 -5.38 16.98
CA GLU A 262 -12.74 -5.95 15.75
C GLU A 262 -14.21 -6.37 15.88
N SER A 263 -14.62 -6.87 17.04
CA SER A 263 -16.01 -7.29 17.30
C SER A 263 -17.05 -6.19 17.05
N HIS A 264 -16.66 -4.92 17.15
CA HIS A 264 -17.51 -3.76 16.88
C HIS A 264 -17.67 -3.46 15.38
N PHE A 265 -16.83 -4.04 14.52
CA PHE A 265 -16.77 -3.76 13.09
C PHE A 265 -17.15 -4.94 12.20
N SER A 266 -16.83 -6.16 12.60
CA SER A 266 -16.90 -7.37 11.77
C SER A 266 -18.32 -7.75 11.30
N SER A 267 -19.37 -7.26 11.96
CA SER A 267 -20.76 -7.44 11.50
C SER A 267 -21.14 -6.54 10.32
N ARG A 268 -20.37 -5.49 10.06
CA ARG A 268 -20.71 -4.47 9.05
C ARG A 268 -19.64 -4.29 7.98
N TYR A 269 -18.39 -4.58 8.31
CA TYR A 269 -17.24 -4.33 7.46
C TYR A 269 -16.38 -5.58 7.30
N ASN A 270 -15.61 -5.66 6.21
CA ASN A 270 -14.50 -6.58 6.14
C ASN A 270 -13.38 -6.08 7.04
N THR A 271 -12.90 -6.95 7.94
CA THR A 271 -11.86 -6.62 8.92
C THR A 271 -10.70 -7.60 8.83
N PHE A 272 -9.50 -7.11 9.13
CA PHE A 272 -8.30 -7.95 9.12
C PHE A 272 -7.35 -7.47 10.23
N ILE A 273 -6.95 -8.38 11.11
CA ILE A 273 -5.86 -8.15 12.07
C ILE A 273 -4.56 -8.61 11.42
N THR A 274 -3.54 -7.77 11.47
CA THR A 274 -2.25 -8.02 10.83
C THR A 274 -1.11 -7.35 11.59
N PHE A 275 0.13 -7.69 11.25
CA PHE A 275 1.33 -7.20 11.92
C PHE A 275 2.24 -6.47 10.93
N PRO A 276 3.07 -5.52 11.41
CA PRO A 276 4.08 -4.92 10.55
C PRO A 276 5.11 -5.98 10.15
N THR A 277 5.54 -5.96 8.89
CA THR A 277 6.72 -6.73 8.46
C THR A 277 7.99 -6.08 9.01
N LEU A 278 8.99 -6.90 9.33
CA LEU A 278 10.28 -6.45 9.90
C LEU A 278 11.26 -6.03 8.83
#